data_2562e2f5fe7924fe985fba874d2a007e
#
_entry.id   2562e2f5fe7924fe985fba874d2a007e
#
_cell.length_a   1.000
_cell.length_b   1.000
_cell.length_c   1.000
_cell.angle_alpha   90.00
_cell.angle_beta   90.00
_cell.angle_gamma   90.00
#
_symmetry.space_group_name_H-M   'P 1'
#
loop_
_entity.id
_entity.type
_entity.pdbx_description
1 polymer ?
#
loop_
_entity_poly.entity_id
_entity_poly.type
_entity_poly.pdbx_seq_one_letter_code
_entity_poly.pdbx_strand_id
1 'polypeptide(L)'
;MPARRRRSGPRAAGLLLPALVLFAAPTIAVAQGAAALSGRVSSVQEGAMEGVLVSAKREGTNKTITVVSDEAGAYRFPRERLEPGRYDLAIRAVNYVLADRDAARAVEVGAEAGVKLDLELEPANTLELALQLSDPEWLLSYPLEDRTKFDLFRDCSRCHSLRRPSMSTYGAGELAWVMKRMVYSAGSSPMTFQLPASLVPHWGRAEGGEPSALQKRQAEAVAAINLKDGMWSYELKMLPRPSGKATQVVYTTWDLPATSRPHDTRIGNDGFIYYNHFNDNAIGRLNPATGETQEWRWPYRAEPGSFAPTGARTLMGPDAKGRWYIGNQAQSGVVVFDPATESFELHDPPGGGEMVESRVRTSTARLGARRLRP
;
A
#
# COMPACT_ATOMS: atom_id res chain seq x y z
N MET A 1 -25.35 -79.15 65.80
CA MET A 1 -26.09 -78.68 64.62
C MET A 1 -25.13 -77.95 63.72
N PRO A 2 -24.87 -78.38 62.44
CA PRO A 2 -23.75 -77.91 61.67
C PRO A 2 -24.15 -76.72 60.74
N ALA A 3 -23.23 -75.74 60.61
CA ALA A 3 -23.31 -74.61 59.77
C ALA A 3 -23.04 -74.96 58.27
N ARG A 4 -23.94 -74.49 57.39
CA ARG A 4 -23.77 -74.65 55.93
C ARG A 4 -22.75 -73.61 55.38
N ARG A 5 -21.71 -74.15 54.76
CA ARG A 5 -20.80 -73.37 53.91
C ARG A 5 -21.46 -73.04 52.57
N ARG A 6 -21.56 -71.73 52.24
CA ARG A 6 -21.88 -71.23 50.88
C ARG A 6 -20.61 -71.20 50.02
N ARG A 7 -20.60 -71.95 48.91
CA ARG A 7 -19.56 -71.84 47.89
C ARG A 7 -19.81 -70.58 47.02
N SER A 8 -18.83 -69.71 46.94
CA SER A 8 -18.78 -68.64 46.00
C SER A 8 -18.15 -69.08 44.68
N GLY A 9 -18.89 -69.00 43.58
CA GLY A 9 -18.39 -69.24 42.20
C GLY A 9 -17.66 -68.04 41.65
N PRO A 10 -16.80 -68.19 40.65
CA PRO A 10 -15.99 -67.08 40.11
C PRO A 10 -16.82 -66.16 39.25
N ARG A 11 -16.73 -64.90 39.49
CA ARG A 11 -17.29 -63.82 38.66
C ARG A 11 -16.35 -63.61 37.45
N ALA A 12 -16.83 -63.89 36.25
CA ALA A 12 -16.16 -63.49 34.99
C ALA A 12 -16.22 -61.97 34.86
N ALA A 13 -15.06 -61.32 34.88
CA ALA A 13 -14.93 -59.89 34.56
C ALA A 13 -14.91 -59.72 33.03
N GLY A 14 -16.01 -59.25 32.49
CA GLY A 14 -16.07 -58.84 31.08
C GLY A 14 -15.34 -57.55 30.86
N LEU A 15 -14.26 -57.56 30.11
CA LEU A 15 -13.57 -56.39 29.62
C LEU A 15 -14.44 -55.74 28.54
N LEU A 16 -15.09 -54.63 28.85
CA LEU A 16 -15.66 -53.71 27.89
C LEU A 16 -14.57 -52.83 27.30
N LEU A 17 -14.13 -53.12 26.06
CA LEU A 17 -13.31 -52.21 25.25
C LEU A 17 -14.18 -51.03 24.78
N PRO A 18 -13.84 -49.76 25.04
CA PRO A 18 -14.56 -48.64 24.43
C PRO A 18 -14.22 -48.59 22.94
N ALA A 19 -15.20 -48.77 22.09
CA ALA A 19 -15.09 -48.48 20.65
C ALA A 19 -14.87 -46.99 20.46
N LEU A 20 -13.67 -46.59 20.07
CA LEU A 20 -13.32 -45.23 19.68
C LEU A 20 -13.97 -44.95 18.31
N VAL A 21 -15.13 -44.32 18.27
CA VAL A 21 -15.74 -43.85 17.05
C VAL A 21 -15.00 -42.58 16.62
N LEU A 22 -14.08 -42.69 15.66
CA LEU A 22 -13.50 -41.53 14.99
C LEU A 22 -14.61 -40.88 14.15
N PHE A 23 -15.13 -39.78 14.65
CA PHE A 23 -15.90 -38.82 13.81
C PHE A 23 -14.93 -38.15 12.84
N ALA A 24 -14.84 -38.63 11.61
CA ALA A 24 -14.27 -37.89 10.50
C ALA A 24 -15.21 -36.68 10.26
N ALA A 25 -14.83 -35.49 10.76
CA ALA A 25 -15.50 -34.25 10.38
C ALA A 25 -15.38 -34.10 8.85
N PRO A 26 -16.48 -33.87 8.12
CA PRO A 26 -16.37 -33.57 6.70
C PRO A 26 -15.59 -32.26 6.55
N THR A 27 -14.40 -32.34 6.00
CA THR A 27 -13.73 -31.16 5.47
C THR A 27 -14.60 -30.65 4.34
N ILE A 28 -15.31 -29.54 4.57
CA ILE A 28 -15.99 -28.80 3.52
C ILE A 28 -14.89 -28.29 2.60
N ALA A 29 -14.56 -29.04 1.57
CA ALA A 29 -13.81 -28.53 0.43
C ALA A 29 -14.71 -27.48 -0.22
N VAL A 30 -14.44 -26.21 0.06
CA VAL A 30 -15.01 -25.13 -0.72
C VAL A 30 -14.58 -25.40 -2.16
N ALA A 31 -15.55 -25.75 -3.00
CA ALA A 31 -15.29 -25.96 -4.42
C ALA A 31 -14.73 -24.65 -4.98
N GLN A 32 -13.42 -24.61 -5.12
CA GLN A 32 -12.76 -23.46 -5.75
C GLN A 32 -13.20 -23.49 -7.21
N GLY A 33 -13.91 -22.43 -7.65
CA GLY A 33 -14.37 -22.27 -9.03
C GLY A 33 -13.23 -22.52 -10.05
N ALA A 34 -13.54 -22.74 -11.31
CA ALA A 34 -12.54 -23.01 -12.33
C ALA A 34 -11.49 -21.89 -12.40
N ALA A 35 -10.20 -22.22 -12.49
CA ALA A 35 -9.16 -21.23 -12.65
C ALA A 35 -9.13 -20.72 -14.09
N ALA A 36 -8.94 -19.41 -14.26
CA ALA A 36 -8.65 -18.82 -15.57
C ALA A 36 -7.16 -19.01 -15.94
N LEU A 37 -6.28 -18.83 -14.95
CA LEU A 37 -4.84 -19.03 -15.06
C LEU A 37 -4.35 -19.64 -13.73
N SER A 38 -3.47 -20.61 -13.81
CA SER A 38 -2.87 -21.27 -12.66
C SER A 38 -1.48 -21.77 -12.98
N GLY A 39 -0.72 -22.14 -11.98
CA GLY A 39 0.60 -22.72 -12.13
C GLY A 39 1.28 -22.89 -10.79
N ARG A 40 2.57 -23.14 -10.85
CA ARG A 40 3.44 -23.27 -9.68
C ARG A 40 4.58 -22.28 -9.76
N VAL A 41 4.93 -21.69 -8.64
CA VAL A 41 6.15 -20.89 -8.48
C VAL A 41 7.20 -21.74 -7.79
N SER A 42 8.40 -21.76 -8.35
CA SER A 42 9.53 -22.50 -7.80
C SER A 42 10.85 -21.79 -8.06
N SER A 43 11.88 -22.18 -7.29
CA SER A 43 13.27 -21.82 -7.56
C SER A 43 14.17 -23.02 -7.30
N VAL A 44 15.38 -23.00 -7.85
CA VAL A 44 16.38 -24.04 -7.61
C VAL A 44 16.77 -24.09 -6.12
N GLN A 45 16.76 -22.94 -5.42
CA GLN A 45 17.21 -22.83 -4.03
C GLN A 45 16.17 -23.33 -3.03
N GLU A 46 14.89 -23.03 -3.26
CA GLU A 46 13.82 -23.32 -2.30
C GLU A 46 12.88 -24.45 -2.74
N GLY A 47 12.92 -24.85 -4.01
CA GLY A 47 11.90 -25.73 -4.59
C GLY A 47 10.58 -25.00 -4.76
N ALA A 48 9.48 -25.52 -4.24
CA ALA A 48 8.18 -24.83 -4.22
C ALA A 48 8.23 -23.60 -3.33
N MET A 49 7.75 -22.47 -3.82
CA MET A 49 7.85 -21.19 -3.11
C MET A 49 6.49 -20.70 -2.63
N GLU A 50 6.28 -20.70 -1.31
CA GLU A 50 5.11 -20.10 -0.66
C GLU A 50 5.24 -18.58 -0.58
N GLY A 51 4.10 -17.88 -0.66
CA GLY A 51 4.03 -16.44 -0.40
C GLY A 51 4.52 -15.55 -1.51
N VAL A 52 4.68 -16.06 -2.72
CA VAL A 52 5.01 -15.25 -3.90
C VAL A 52 3.73 -14.59 -4.42
N LEU A 53 3.74 -13.26 -4.52
CA LEU A 53 2.65 -12.53 -5.15
C LEU A 53 2.82 -12.66 -6.68
N VAL A 54 1.80 -13.21 -7.34
CA VAL A 54 1.72 -13.29 -8.80
C VAL A 54 0.64 -12.32 -9.25
N SER A 55 1.01 -11.34 -10.04
CA SER A 55 0.15 -10.27 -10.53
C SER A 55 -0.10 -10.45 -12.03
N ALA A 56 -1.35 -10.28 -12.46
CA ALA A 56 -1.75 -10.33 -13.86
C ALA A 56 -2.39 -9.00 -14.24
N LYS A 57 -1.77 -8.29 -15.19
CA LYS A 57 -2.27 -7.03 -15.74
C LYS A 57 -2.71 -7.26 -17.19
N ARG A 58 -4.00 -7.01 -17.45
CA ARG A 58 -4.53 -7.13 -18.80
C ARG A 58 -4.03 -6.00 -19.69
N GLU A 59 -3.62 -6.34 -20.91
CA GLU A 59 -3.20 -5.36 -21.91
C GLU A 59 -4.30 -4.32 -22.18
N GLY A 60 -3.91 -3.06 -22.28
CA GLY A 60 -4.84 -1.94 -22.51
C GLY A 60 -5.71 -1.54 -21.32
N THR A 61 -5.49 -2.12 -20.14
CA THR A 61 -6.25 -1.77 -18.92
C THR A 61 -5.35 -1.22 -17.81
N ASN A 62 -5.96 -0.55 -16.83
CA ASN A 62 -5.30 -0.10 -15.61
C ASN A 62 -5.54 -1.04 -14.41
N LYS A 63 -6.20 -2.19 -14.64
CA LYS A 63 -6.58 -3.16 -13.61
C LYS A 63 -5.56 -4.29 -13.52
N THR A 64 -5.10 -4.58 -12.31
CA THR A 64 -4.20 -5.69 -12.01
C THR A 64 -4.84 -6.59 -10.95
N ILE A 65 -4.85 -7.90 -11.20
CA ILE A 65 -5.27 -8.92 -10.24
C ILE A 65 -4.01 -9.58 -9.69
N THR A 66 -3.96 -9.75 -8.37
CA THR A 66 -2.82 -10.40 -7.71
C THR A 66 -3.32 -11.52 -6.80
N VAL A 67 -2.70 -12.67 -6.93
CA VAL A 67 -2.88 -13.84 -6.08
C VAL A 67 -1.55 -14.18 -5.38
N VAL A 68 -1.59 -15.05 -4.39
CA VAL A 68 -0.40 -15.45 -3.62
C VAL A 68 -0.24 -16.97 -3.73
N SER A 69 0.99 -17.44 -3.95
CA SER A 69 1.28 -18.88 -3.99
C SER A 69 1.16 -19.51 -2.60
N ASP A 70 0.62 -20.72 -2.55
CA ASP A 70 0.46 -21.51 -1.33
C ASP A 70 1.73 -22.30 -0.94
N GLU A 71 1.65 -23.11 0.11
CA GLU A 71 2.75 -23.96 0.62
C GLU A 71 3.34 -24.93 -0.43
N ALA A 72 2.54 -25.32 -1.43
CA ALA A 72 3.00 -26.14 -2.55
C ALA A 72 3.54 -25.31 -3.72
N GLY A 73 3.67 -23.98 -3.54
CA GLY A 73 4.03 -23.03 -4.58
C GLY A 73 2.91 -22.79 -5.60
N ALA A 74 1.72 -23.38 -5.42
CA ALA A 74 0.65 -23.25 -6.38
C ALA A 74 -0.03 -21.89 -6.30
N TYR A 75 -0.26 -21.26 -7.46
CA TYR A 75 -1.02 -20.02 -7.58
C TYR A 75 -2.21 -20.21 -8.50
N ARG A 76 -3.27 -19.44 -8.27
CA ARG A 76 -4.52 -19.62 -8.99
C ARG A 76 -5.30 -18.31 -9.09
N PHE A 77 -5.57 -17.87 -10.32
CA PHE A 77 -6.48 -16.77 -10.61
C PHE A 77 -7.90 -17.30 -10.80
N PRO A 78 -8.85 -16.91 -9.94
CA PRO A 78 -10.25 -17.28 -10.10
C PRO A 78 -10.82 -16.72 -11.43
N ARG A 79 -11.63 -17.51 -12.12
CA ARG A 79 -12.16 -17.14 -13.43
C ARG A 79 -13.04 -15.89 -13.38
N GLU A 80 -13.77 -15.72 -12.30
CA GLU A 80 -14.63 -14.55 -12.07
C GLU A 80 -13.84 -13.24 -11.85
N ARG A 81 -12.52 -13.33 -11.68
CA ARG A 81 -11.64 -12.17 -11.48
C ARG A 81 -10.77 -11.87 -12.70
N LEU A 82 -10.53 -12.86 -13.56
CA LEU A 82 -9.63 -12.73 -14.70
C LEU A 82 -10.43 -12.95 -16.00
N GLU A 83 -10.83 -11.86 -16.63
CA GLU A 83 -11.54 -11.86 -17.90
C GLU A 83 -10.67 -12.41 -19.04
N PRO A 84 -11.25 -12.94 -20.13
CA PRO A 84 -10.48 -13.36 -21.31
C PRO A 84 -9.67 -12.21 -21.90
N GLY A 85 -8.44 -12.49 -22.33
CA GLY A 85 -7.56 -11.49 -22.93
C GLY A 85 -6.08 -11.81 -22.76
N ARG A 86 -5.23 -10.89 -23.18
CA ARG A 86 -3.76 -10.96 -23.03
C ARG A 86 -3.33 -10.29 -21.72
N TYR A 87 -2.44 -10.96 -21.02
CA TYR A 87 -1.96 -10.52 -19.72
C TYR A 87 -0.44 -10.52 -19.65
N ASP A 88 0.12 -9.49 -19.04
CA ASP A 88 1.49 -9.52 -18.57
C ASP A 88 1.49 -9.94 -17.09
N LEU A 89 2.32 -10.92 -16.76
CA LEU A 89 2.51 -11.37 -15.40
C LEU A 89 3.74 -10.72 -14.79
N ALA A 90 3.63 -10.39 -13.51
CA ALA A 90 4.73 -9.94 -12.68
C ALA A 90 4.74 -10.71 -11.37
N ILE A 91 5.90 -10.88 -10.78
CA ILE A 91 6.04 -11.48 -9.45
C ILE A 91 6.56 -10.47 -8.44
N ARG A 92 6.22 -10.70 -7.17
CA ARG A 92 6.90 -10.09 -6.04
C ARG A 92 7.26 -11.17 -5.02
N ALA A 93 8.52 -11.51 -5.01
CA ALA A 93 9.18 -12.29 -3.98
C ALA A 93 10.50 -11.57 -3.68
N VAL A 94 10.64 -10.99 -2.49
CA VAL A 94 11.86 -10.24 -2.16
C VAL A 94 13.06 -11.16 -2.27
N ASN A 95 14.14 -10.69 -2.89
CA ASN A 95 15.36 -11.43 -3.26
C ASN A 95 15.23 -12.40 -4.45
N TYR A 96 14.12 -12.35 -5.19
CA TYR A 96 13.93 -13.18 -6.39
C TYR A 96 13.43 -12.35 -7.57
N VAL A 97 13.77 -12.81 -8.77
CA VAL A 97 13.27 -12.30 -10.06
C VAL A 97 12.83 -13.49 -10.92
N LEU A 98 12.03 -13.24 -11.96
CA LEU A 98 11.70 -14.27 -12.95
C LEU A 98 12.96 -14.68 -13.72
N ALA A 99 13.24 -15.98 -13.80
CA ALA A 99 14.32 -16.53 -14.61
C ALA A 99 14.05 -16.32 -16.10
N ASP A 100 12.81 -16.50 -16.53
CA ASP A 100 12.34 -16.16 -17.87
C ASP A 100 11.26 -15.06 -17.80
N ARG A 101 11.65 -13.83 -18.11
CA ARG A 101 10.75 -12.68 -18.11
C ARG A 101 9.83 -12.68 -19.32
N ASP A 102 10.23 -13.29 -20.43
CA ASP A 102 9.45 -13.28 -21.67
C ASP A 102 8.31 -14.29 -21.62
N ALA A 103 8.50 -15.44 -20.98
CA ALA A 103 7.43 -16.42 -20.76
C ALA A 103 6.24 -15.85 -19.95
N ALA A 104 6.48 -14.82 -19.14
CA ALA A 104 5.47 -14.15 -18.33
C ALA A 104 4.74 -13.01 -19.08
N ARG A 105 5.09 -12.76 -20.34
CA ARG A 105 4.49 -11.71 -21.16
C ARG A 105 3.44 -12.26 -22.11
N ALA A 106 2.45 -11.43 -22.42
CA ALA A 106 1.44 -11.70 -23.43
C ALA A 106 0.74 -13.06 -23.28
N VAL A 107 0.49 -13.48 -22.03
CA VAL A 107 -0.19 -14.74 -21.73
C VAL A 107 -1.65 -14.65 -22.15
N GLU A 108 -2.07 -15.51 -23.07
CA GLU A 108 -3.45 -15.57 -23.57
C GLU A 108 -4.35 -16.35 -22.61
N VAL A 109 -5.34 -15.69 -22.05
CA VAL A 109 -6.37 -16.30 -21.17
C VAL A 109 -7.68 -16.40 -21.96
N GLY A 110 -8.13 -17.63 -22.19
CA GLY A 110 -9.38 -17.90 -22.92
C GLY A 110 -10.62 -17.84 -22.02
N ALA A 111 -11.80 -17.78 -22.66
CA ALA A 111 -13.08 -17.71 -21.95
C ALA A 111 -13.39 -19.00 -21.18
N GLU A 112 -13.08 -20.16 -21.74
CA GLU A 112 -13.50 -21.46 -21.17
C GLU A 112 -12.33 -22.28 -20.64
N ALA A 113 -11.25 -22.42 -21.40
CA ALA A 113 -10.08 -23.18 -21.01
C ALA A 113 -9.23 -22.43 -20.01
N GLY A 114 -8.83 -23.10 -18.92
CA GLY A 114 -7.82 -22.59 -18.00
C GLY A 114 -6.42 -22.71 -18.60
N VAL A 115 -5.59 -21.67 -18.41
CA VAL A 115 -4.18 -21.69 -18.79
C VAL A 115 -3.35 -22.19 -17.62
N LYS A 116 -2.36 -23.03 -17.91
CA LYS A 116 -1.36 -23.43 -16.93
C LYS A 116 0.00 -22.85 -17.33
N LEU A 117 0.62 -22.11 -16.41
CA LEU A 117 1.95 -21.53 -16.59
C LEU A 117 2.73 -21.67 -15.28
N ASP A 118 3.80 -22.43 -15.30
CA ASP A 118 4.70 -22.53 -14.16
C ASP A 118 5.77 -21.43 -14.25
N LEU A 119 6.12 -20.82 -13.12
CA LEU A 119 7.05 -19.70 -13.02
C LEU A 119 8.29 -20.14 -12.24
N GLU A 120 9.44 -20.05 -12.88
CA GLU A 120 10.73 -20.31 -12.24
C GLU A 120 11.36 -18.98 -11.82
N LEU A 121 11.86 -18.92 -10.59
CA LEU A 121 12.52 -17.74 -10.03
C LEU A 121 14.00 -18.03 -9.79
N GLU A 122 14.81 -16.99 -9.96
CA GLU A 122 16.23 -16.99 -9.63
C GLU A 122 16.55 -15.90 -8.60
N PRO A 123 17.64 -16.02 -7.83
CA PRO A 123 18.05 -15.00 -6.87
C PRO A 123 18.29 -13.65 -7.55
N ALA A 124 17.75 -12.60 -6.97
CA ALA A 124 18.05 -11.23 -7.35
C ALA A 124 19.51 -10.87 -7.02
N ASN A 125 20.14 -10.07 -7.86
CA ASN A 125 21.40 -9.46 -7.46
C ASN A 125 21.17 -8.37 -6.39
N THR A 126 22.24 -7.88 -5.77
CA THR A 126 22.15 -6.93 -4.66
C THR A 126 21.37 -5.66 -5.01
N LEU A 127 21.51 -5.15 -6.23
CA LEU A 127 20.79 -3.96 -6.67
C LEU A 127 19.30 -4.25 -6.89
N GLU A 128 18.96 -5.38 -7.50
CA GLU A 128 17.59 -5.83 -7.68
C GLU A 128 16.92 -6.08 -6.33
N LEU A 129 17.62 -6.71 -5.38
CA LEU A 129 17.14 -6.85 -4.01
C LEU A 129 16.83 -5.49 -3.38
N ALA A 130 17.76 -4.53 -3.45
CA ALA A 130 17.58 -3.21 -2.90
C ALA A 130 16.36 -2.47 -3.50
N LEU A 131 16.10 -2.66 -4.80
CA LEU A 131 14.93 -2.10 -5.47
C LEU A 131 13.60 -2.71 -4.99
N GLN A 132 13.64 -3.91 -4.41
CA GLN A 132 12.47 -4.64 -3.91
C GLN A 132 12.17 -4.33 -2.44
N LEU A 133 13.16 -3.86 -1.65
CA LEU A 133 12.98 -3.63 -0.22
C LEU A 133 11.92 -2.55 0.06
N SER A 134 11.06 -2.87 1.02
CA SER A 134 10.13 -1.93 1.64
C SER A 134 10.82 -1.05 2.69
N ASP A 135 10.17 0.03 3.13
CA ASP A 135 10.70 0.89 4.19
C ASP A 135 11.00 0.15 5.50
N PRO A 136 10.16 -0.78 5.99
CA PRO A 136 10.51 -1.61 7.13
C PRO A 136 11.75 -2.47 6.92
N GLU A 137 11.97 -3.03 5.73
CA GLU A 137 13.16 -3.82 5.41
C GLU A 137 14.43 -2.96 5.34
N TRP A 138 14.33 -1.74 4.82
CA TRP A 138 15.42 -0.77 4.90
C TRP A 138 15.78 -0.44 6.35
N LEU A 139 14.79 -0.13 7.20
CA LEU A 139 15.01 0.14 8.62
C LEU A 139 15.61 -1.07 9.36
N LEU A 140 15.17 -2.28 9.03
CA LEU A 140 15.71 -3.51 9.59
C LEU A 140 17.18 -3.70 9.20
N SER A 141 17.56 -3.30 7.98
CA SER A 141 18.90 -3.43 7.44
C SER A 141 19.88 -2.40 8.00
N TYR A 142 19.45 -1.18 8.33
CA TYR A 142 20.33 -0.12 8.74
C TYR A 142 21.14 -0.45 10.00
N PRO A 143 22.48 -0.28 10.00
CA PRO A 143 23.35 -0.44 11.16
C PRO A 143 23.32 0.80 12.05
N LEU A 144 22.14 1.31 12.37
CA LEU A 144 21.93 2.52 13.16
C LEU A 144 21.20 2.17 14.47
N GLU A 145 21.35 3.02 15.47
CA GLU A 145 20.58 2.92 16.71
C GLU A 145 19.07 3.14 16.45
N ASP A 146 18.24 2.47 17.23
CA ASP A 146 16.77 2.50 17.06
C ASP A 146 16.20 3.92 17.07
N ARG A 147 16.75 4.80 17.88
CA ARG A 147 16.35 6.21 17.93
C ARG A 147 16.58 6.90 16.59
N THR A 148 17.75 6.71 16.00
CA THR A 148 18.10 7.29 14.69
C THR A 148 17.23 6.69 13.58
N LYS A 149 16.98 5.37 13.60
CA LYS A 149 16.06 4.71 12.67
C LYS A 149 14.65 5.30 12.77
N PHE A 150 14.15 5.51 13.99
CA PHE A 150 12.85 6.13 14.21
C PHE A 150 12.79 7.56 13.67
N ASP A 151 13.82 8.35 13.91
CA ASP A 151 13.88 9.73 13.41
C ASP A 151 13.93 9.77 11.88
N LEU A 152 14.70 8.89 11.23
CA LEU A 152 14.71 8.75 9.75
C LEU A 152 13.35 8.30 9.22
N PHE A 153 12.71 7.33 9.86
CA PHE A 153 11.36 6.90 9.48
C PHE A 153 10.38 8.05 9.58
N ARG A 154 10.29 8.69 10.74
CA ARG A 154 9.35 9.79 10.98
C ARG A 154 9.54 10.95 10.00
N ASP A 155 10.80 11.31 9.71
CA ASP A 155 11.11 12.52 8.97
C ASP A 155 11.25 12.28 7.46
N CYS A 156 11.71 11.10 7.02
CA CYS A 156 11.95 10.81 5.60
C CYS A 156 10.81 10.04 4.93
N SER A 157 10.19 9.06 5.60
CA SER A 157 9.19 8.19 4.96
C SER A 157 7.83 8.86 4.72
N ARG A 158 7.62 10.05 5.26
CA ARG A 158 6.37 10.80 5.07
C ARG A 158 6.12 11.24 3.62
N CYS A 159 7.14 11.20 2.78
CA CYS A 159 7.13 11.88 1.49
C CYS A 159 7.62 11.00 0.35
N HIS A 160 8.52 10.12 0.62
CA HIS A 160 9.07 9.15 -0.31
C HIS A 160 9.58 7.94 0.48
N SER A 161 9.75 6.81 -0.19
CA SER A 161 10.31 5.62 0.45
C SER A 161 11.75 5.85 0.90
N LEU A 162 12.17 5.11 1.92
CA LEU A 162 13.55 5.09 2.41
C LEU A 162 14.55 4.53 1.37
N ARG A 163 14.06 3.86 0.33
CA ARG A 163 14.86 3.49 -0.83
C ARG A 163 15.58 4.70 -1.44
N ARG A 164 14.92 5.87 -1.51
CA ARG A 164 15.51 7.07 -2.12
C ARG A 164 16.78 7.55 -1.41
N PRO A 165 16.80 7.79 -0.09
CA PRO A 165 18.03 8.11 0.61
C PRO A 165 19.04 6.97 0.61
N SER A 166 18.61 5.71 0.72
CA SER A 166 19.50 4.54 0.73
C SER A 166 20.26 4.34 -0.57
N MET A 167 19.65 4.70 -1.69
CA MET A 167 20.27 4.61 -3.03
C MET A 167 20.95 5.91 -3.46
N SER A 168 21.01 6.92 -2.62
CA SER A 168 21.71 8.16 -2.86
C SER A 168 23.23 7.93 -2.82
N THR A 169 23.96 8.66 -3.65
CA THR A 169 25.44 8.64 -3.69
C THR A 169 26.07 9.89 -3.08
N TYR A 170 25.27 10.76 -2.49
CA TYR A 170 25.75 12.02 -1.90
C TYR A 170 26.43 11.81 -0.56
N GLY A 171 27.51 12.58 -0.31
CA GLY A 171 28.12 12.69 1.00
C GLY A 171 27.29 13.52 1.99
N ALA A 172 27.68 13.51 3.27
CA ALA A 172 26.93 14.20 4.33
C ALA A 172 26.78 15.71 4.07
N GLY A 173 27.81 16.37 3.55
CA GLY A 173 27.76 17.79 3.21
C GLY A 173 26.72 18.11 2.15
N GLU A 174 26.68 17.33 1.08
CA GLU A 174 25.69 17.49 0.00
C GLU A 174 24.26 17.16 0.47
N LEU A 175 24.14 16.08 1.25
CA LEU A 175 22.85 15.68 1.84
C LEU A 175 22.26 16.74 2.76
N ALA A 176 23.10 17.46 3.53
CA ALA A 176 22.62 18.56 4.37
C ALA A 176 21.95 19.66 3.53
N TRP A 177 22.51 19.98 2.36
CA TRP A 177 21.91 20.91 1.42
C TRP A 177 20.68 20.34 0.70
N VAL A 178 20.68 19.04 0.40
CA VAL A 178 19.47 18.36 -0.12
C VAL A 178 18.34 18.47 0.89
N MET A 179 18.60 18.15 2.17
CA MET A 179 17.60 18.25 3.24
C MET A 179 17.12 19.68 3.46
N LYS A 180 18.01 20.66 3.34
CA LYS A 180 17.62 22.06 3.40
C LYS A 180 16.68 22.48 2.26
N ARG A 181 16.87 21.92 1.06
CA ARG A 181 15.98 22.13 -0.09
C ARG A 181 14.68 21.32 0.00
N MET A 182 14.64 20.25 0.80
CA MET A 182 13.40 19.55 1.12
C MET A 182 12.59 20.49 1.99
N VAL A 183 11.51 21.02 1.41
CA VAL A 183 10.67 21.97 2.13
C VAL A 183 9.95 21.26 3.25
N TYR A 184 10.47 21.50 4.43
CA TYR A 184 9.87 21.12 5.68
C TYR A 184 9.33 22.38 6.34
N SER A 185 8.09 22.72 6.08
CA SER A 185 7.41 23.62 6.99
C SER A 185 6.87 22.78 8.14
N ALA A 186 7.18 23.17 9.38
CA ALA A 186 6.72 22.49 10.56
C ALA A 186 5.20 22.26 10.49
N GLY A 187 4.77 21.00 10.44
CA GLY A 187 3.36 20.60 10.41
C GLY A 187 2.73 20.43 9.04
N SER A 188 3.40 20.76 7.94
CA SER A 188 2.93 20.44 6.59
C SER A 188 3.67 19.23 6.05
N SER A 189 2.94 18.35 5.41
CA SER A 189 3.53 17.25 4.67
C SER A 189 4.36 17.80 3.52
N PRO A 190 5.56 17.29 3.27
CA PRO A 190 6.41 17.75 2.18
C PRO A 190 5.86 17.29 0.84
N MET A 191 4.92 18.04 0.31
CA MET A 191 4.26 17.79 -0.96
C MET A 191 4.99 18.40 -2.16
N THR A 192 6.17 18.87 -1.93
CA THR A 192 6.90 19.75 -2.82
C THR A 192 7.75 19.07 -3.88
N PHE A 193 7.80 17.73 -3.91
CA PHE A 193 8.57 17.02 -4.93
C PHE A 193 8.10 17.26 -6.35
N GLN A 194 6.92 17.80 -6.51
CA GLN A 194 6.27 17.88 -7.80
C GLN A 194 5.91 19.30 -8.19
N LEU A 195 6.40 20.24 -7.44
CA LEU A 195 6.32 21.62 -7.87
C LEU A 195 7.10 21.79 -9.18
N PRO A 196 6.55 22.54 -10.12
CA PRO A 196 7.30 22.93 -11.32
C PRO A 196 8.67 23.47 -10.95
N ALA A 197 9.69 23.14 -11.72
CA ALA A 197 11.07 23.62 -11.48
C ALA A 197 11.17 25.14 -11.32
N SER A 198 10.20 25.88 -11.88
CA SER A 198 10.05 27.32 -11.70
C SER A 198 9.72 27.75 -10.26
N LEU A 199 9.12 26.88 -9.45
CA LEU A 199 8.78 27.15 -8.05
C LEU A 199 9.84 26.67 -7.06
N VAL A 200 10.65 25.69 -7.44
CA VAL A 200 11.76 25.14 -6.61
C VAL A 200 12.78 26.21 -6.21
N PRO A 201 13.18 27.18 -7.07
CA PRO A 201 14.13 28.22 -6.69
C PRO A 201 13.66 29.13 -5.56
N HIS A 202 12.35 29.33 -5.44
CA HIS A 202 11.81 30.22 -4.40
C HIS A 202 11.84 29.61 -3.00
N TRP A 203 11.77 28.31 -2.92
CA TRP A 203 11.77 27.58 -1.67
C TRP A 203 13.18 27.41 -1.07
N GLY A 204 14.18 27.23 -1.92
CA GLY A 204 15.57 27.25 -1.50
C GLY A 204 16.10 28.62 -1.07
N ARG A 205 15.34 29.68 -1.37
CA ARG A 205 15.70 31.09 -1.04
C ARG A 205 15.00 31.63 0.20
N ALA A 206 13.90 31.00 0.65
CA ALA A 206 13.10 31.53 1.76
C ALA A 206 13.85 31.52 3.10
N GLU A 207 14.85 30.65 3.26
CA GLU A 207 15.76 30.66 4.41
C GLU A 207 17.20 30.74 3.91
N GLY A 208 17.74 31.93 3.83
CA GLY A 208 19.17 32.14 3.68
C GLY A 208 19.96 31.45 4.81
N GLY A 209 21.25 31.15 4.59
CA GLY A 209 22.12 30.59 5.60
C GLY A 209 22.43 29.11 5.41
N GLU A 210 23.19 28.56 6.35
CA GLU A 210 23.69 27.20 6.36
C GLU A 210 22.61 26.18 6.77
N PRO A 211 22.76 24.88 6.39
CA PRO A 211 21.92 23.81 6.93
C PRO A 211 21.97 23.78 8.47
N SER A 212 20.81 23.57 9.10
CA SER A 212 20.70 23.51 10.56
C SER A 212 21.47 22.32 11.15
N ALA A 213 21.75 22.36 12.45
CA ALA A 213 22.40 21.26 13.15
C ALA A 213 21.61 19.94 13.04
N LEU A 214 20.28 20.01 13.01
CA LEU A 214 19.43 18.83 12.79
C LEU A 214 19.61 18.25 11.38
N GLN A 215 19.59 19.10 10.35
CA GLN A 215 19.78 18.68 8.96
C GLN A 215 21.18 18.06 8.75
N LYS A 216 22.21 18.64 9.37
CA LYS A 216 23.59 18.07 9.33
C LYS A 216 23.64 16.69 9.96
N ARG A 217 23.07 16.50 11.16
CA ARG A 217 23.02 15.17 11.82
C ARG A 217 22.24 14.14 11.01
N GLN A 218 21.10 14.52 10.45
CA GLN A 218 20.31 13.62 9.57
C GLN A 218 21.09 13.27 8.31
N ALA A 219 21.81 14.22 7.74
CA ALA A 219 22.67 14.01 6.57
C ALA A 219 23.81 13.04 6.85
N GLU A 220 24.44 13.15 8.03
CA GLU A 220 25.45 12.20 8.50
C GLU A 220 24.89 10.78 8.64
N ALA A 221 23.71 10.64 9.23
CA ALA A 221 23.01 9.35 9.36
C ALA A 221 22.68 8.73 8.01
N VAL A 222 22.18 9.52 7.05
CA VAL A 222 21.90 9.03 5.68
C VAL A 222 23.19 8.68 4.94
N ALA A 223 24.26 9.48 5.08
CA ALA A 223 25.54 9.19 4.45
C ALA A 223 26.21 7.92 4.99
N ALA A 224 25.85 7.47 6.19
CA ALA A 224 26.33 6.23 6.77
C ALA A 224 25.61 4.97 6.22
N ILE A 225 24.48 5.15 5.52
CA ILE A 225 23.63 4.03 5.06
C ILE A 225 23.39 4.04 3.55
N ASN A 226 23.90 5.01 2.81
CA ASN A 226 23.65 5.15 1.38
C ASN A 226 24.78 4.53 0.51
N LEU A 227 24.66 4.72 -0.80
CA LEU A 227 25.62 4.21 -1.81
C LEU A 227 26.83 5.11 -2.06
N LYS A 228 27.14 6.09 -1.21
CA LYS A 228 28.25 7.05 -1.50
C LYS A 228 29.58 6.37 -1.76
N ASP A 229 29.82 5.21 -1.15
CA ASP A 229 31.03 4.42 -1.30
C ASP A 229 30.87 3.24 -2.29
N GLY A 230 29.81 3.26 -3.12
CA GLY A 230 29.54 2.31 -4.20
C GLY A 230 28.58 1.20 -3.85
N MET A 231 28.76 0.55 -2.69
CA MET A 231 27.86 -0.53 -2.20
C MET A 231 27.54 -0.32 -0.73
N TRP A 232 26.44 -0.89 -0.29
CA TRP A 232 26.09 -0.91 1.14
C TRP A 232 27.12 -1.75 1.91
N SER A 233 27.63 -1.19 2.99
CA SER A 233 28.59 -1.86 3.90
C SER A 233 27.91 -2.80 4.91
N TYR A 234 26.59 -2.98 4.82
CA TYR A 234 25.77 -3.79 5.71
C TYR A 234 24.88 -4.74 4.92
N GLU A 235 24.44 -5.80 5.58
CA GLU A 235 23.54 -6.80 5.01
C GLU A 235 22.14 -6.24 4.81
N LEU A 236 21.58 -6.44 3.62
CA LEU A 236 20.18 -6.12 3.32
C LEU A 236 19.28 -7.23 3.88
N LYS A 237 18.41 -6.89 4.82
CA LYS A 237 17.52 -7.81 5.52
C LYS A 237 16.11 -7.75 4.95
N MET A 238 15.50 -8.92 4.90
CA MET A 238 14.16 -9.10 4.35
C MET A 238 13.18 -9.49 5.44
N LEU A 239 11.92 -9.12 5.28
CA LEU A 239 10.82 -9.66 6.04
C LEU A 239 10.36 -11.01 5.44
N PRO A 240 9.78 -11.91 6.24
CA PRO A 240 9.25 -13.17 5.73
C PRO A 240 8.10 -12.92 4.75
N ARG A 241 8.00 -13.78 3.74
CA ARG A 241 6.87 -13.79 2.82
C ARG A 241 5.57 -14.19 3.54
N PRO A 242 4.39 -13.83 3.00
CA PRO A 242 3.11 -14.32 3.49
C PRO A 242 3.09 -15.86 3.51
N SER A 243 2.46 -16.46 4.52
CA SER A 243 2.34 -17.92 4.65
C SER A 243 0.97 -18.33 5.22
N GLY A 244 0.59 -19.60 5.04
CA GLY A 244 -0.64 -20.18 5.54
C GLY A 244 -1.87 -19.38 5.06
N LYS A 245 -2.75 -18.97 5.99
CA LYS A 245 -3.97 -18.22 5.63
C LYS A 245 -3.72 -16.88 4.92
N ALA A 246 -2.56 -16.28 5.10
CA ALA A 246 -2.22 -15.03 4.43
C ALA A 246 -2.01 -15.19 2.91
N THR A 247 -1.86 -16.43 2.43
CA THR A 247 -1.79 -16.72 0.99
C THR A 247 -3.16 -16.80 0.31
N GLN A 248 -4.25 -16.91 1.11
CA GLN A 248 -5.61 -17.11 0.61
C GLN A 248 -6.32 -15.79 0.29
N VAL A 249 -5.63 -14.87 -0.38
CA VAL A 249 -6.14 -13.54 -0.71
C VAL A 249 -6.03 -13.28 -2.21
N VAL A 250 -6.98 -12.50 -2.73
CA VAL A 250 -6.96 -11.98 -4.09
C VAL A 250 -7.06 -10.46 -4.01
N TYR A 251 -6.06 -9.76 -4.53
CA TYR A 251 -6.06 -8.31 -4.60
C TYR A 251 -6.53 -7.85 -5.98
N THR A 252 -7.26 -6.77 -6.02
CA THR A 252 -7.51 -6.01 -7.24
C THR A 252 -6.96 -4.60 -7.02
N THR A 253 -6.09 -4.16 -7.91
CA THR A 253 -5.53 -2.81 -7.90
C THR A 253 -5.82 -2.13 -9.23
N TRP A 254 -5.93 -0.79 -9.18
CA TRP A 254 -6.12 0.04 -10.37
C TRP A 254 -5.07 1.14 -10.39
N ASP A 255 -4.39 1.28 -11.51
CA ASP A 255 -3.52 2.43 -11.73
C ASP A 255 -4.40 3.65 -11.99
N LEU A 256 -4.22 4.68 -11.18
CA LEU A 256 -4.83 5.98 -11.41
C LEU A 256 -4.02 6.77 -12.44
N PRO A 257 -4.57 7.84 -13.03
CA PRO A 257 -3.81 8.73 -13.90
C PRO A 257 -2.48 9.16 -13.26
N ALA A 258 -1.41 9.23 -14.04
CA ALA A 258 -0.07 9.52 -13.54
C ALA A 258 0.06 10.86 -12.78
N THR A 259 -0.87 11.78 -13.03
CA THR A 259 -0.99 13.07 -12.34
C THR A 259 -1.75 12.98 -11.01
N SER A 260 -2.47 11.89 -10.77
CA SER A 260 -3.25 11.72 -9.54
C SER A 260 -2.33 11.55 -8.32
N ARG A 261 -2.74 12.15 -7.22
CA ARG A 261 -2.04 12.06 -5.92
C ARG A 261 -3.07 11.78 -4.83
N PRO A 262 -3.66 10.58 -4.83
CA PRO A 262 -4.72 10.25 -3.91
C PRO A 262 -4.24 10.32 -2.46
N HIS A 263 -5.07 10.89 -1.60
CA HIS A 263 -4.84 10.93 -0.17
C HIS A 263 -5.90 10.10 0.58
N ASP A 264 -7.15 10.53 0.52
CA ASP A 264 -8.26 9.77 1.08
C ASP A 264 -9.06 9.10 -0.02
N THR A 265 -9.61 7.94 0.28
CA THR A 265 -10.53 7.22 -0.61
C THR A 265 -11.80 6.83 0.13
N ARG A 266 -12.95 6.90 -0.57
CA ARG A 266 -14.24 6.47 -0.02
C ARG A 266 -15.16 5.92 -1.11
N ILE A 267 -16.04 5.01 -0.71
CA ILE A 267 -17.07 4.45 -1.61
C ILE A 267 -18.26 5.39 -1.61
N GLY A 268 -18.71 5.79 -2.81
CA GLY A 268 -19.90 6.59 -3.03
C GLY A 268 -21.19 5.77 -2.96
N ASN A 269 -22.33 6.45 -2.85
CA ASN A 269 -23.65 5.83 -2.89
C ASN A 269 -23.95 5.15 -4.24
N ASP A 270 -23.23 5.55 -5.27
CA ASP A 270 -23.26 5.03 -6.64
C ASP A 270 -22.37 3.81 -6.85
N GLY A 271 -21.62 3.39 -5.83
CA GLY A 271 -20.67 2.27 -5.88
C GLY A 271 -19.30 2.60 -6.49
N PHE A 272 -19.09 3.84 -6.94
CA PHE A 272 -17.78 4.30 -7.36
C PHE A 272 -16.86 4.59 -6.17
N ILE A 273 -15.56 4.53 -6.40
CA ILE A 273 -14.53 4.91 -5.42
C ILE A 273 -14.11 6.34 -5.69
N TYR A 274 -14.38 7.23 -4.75
CA TYR A 274 -13.97 8.63 -4.83
C TYR A 274 -12.65 8.82 -4.09
N TYR A 275 -11.78 9.69 -4.62
CA TYR A 275 -10.50 10.05 -4.02
C TYR A 275 -10.20 11.53 -4.20
N ASN A 276 -9.60 12.13 -3.19
CA ASN A 276 -9.13 13.51 -3.26
C ASN A 276 -7.63 13.55 -3.57
N HIS A 277 -7.19 14.63 -4.20
CA HIS A 277 -5.78 14.85 -4.49
C HIS A 277 -5.11 15.66 -3.38
N PHE A 278 -4.00 15.14 -2.87
CA PHE A 278 -3.26 15.77 -1.81
C PHE A 278 -2.53 17.06 -2.26
N ASN A 279 -2.02 17.10 -3.47
CA ASN A 279 -1.21 18.20 -4.01
C ASN A 279 -1.95 19.07 -5.03
N ASP A 280 -3.23 18.86 -5.18
CA ASP A 280 -3.99 19.51 -6.23
C ASP A 280 -5.42 19.75 -5.78
N ASN A 281 -6.04 20.75 -6.34
CA ASN A 281 -7.45 21.06 -6.13
C ASN A 281 -8.33 20.15 -6.97
N ALA A 282 -8.34 18.86 -6.66
CA ALA A 282 -9.05 17.88 -7.44
C ALA A 282 -9.69 16.79 -6.58
N ILE A 283 -10.81 16.29 -7.06
CA ILE A 283 -11.44 15.05 -6.65
C ILE A 283 -11.56 14.16 -7.87
N GLY A 284 -11.31 12.88 -7.69
CA GLY A 284 -11.51 11.87 -8.72
C GLY A 284 -12.49 10.81 -8.31
N ARG A 285 -13.00 10.07 -9.27
CA ARG A 285 -13.72 8.81 -9.05
C ARG A 285 -13.18 7.71 -9.94
N LEU A 286 -13.23 6.49 -9.45
CA LEU A 286 -12.88 5.26 -10.14
C LEU A 286 -14.08 4.34 -10.17
N ASN A 287 -14.42 3.82 -11.34
CA ASN A 287 -15.33 2.69 -11.46
C ASN A 287 -14.61 1.38 -11.14
N PRO A 288 -14.90 0.70 -10.03
CA PRO A 288 -14.17 -0.52 -9.65
C PRO A 288 -14.43 -1.72 -10.59
N ALA A 289 -15.51 -1.69 -11.39
CA ALA A 289 -15.81 -2.73 -12.35
C ALA A 289 -14.97 -2.58 -13.63
N THR A 290 -14.91 -1.36 -14.19
CA THR A 290 -14.26 -1.10 -15.49
C THR A 290 -12.83 -0.58 -15.36
N GLY A 291 -12.49 0.08 -14.24
CA GLY A 291 -11.24 0.81 -14.05
C GLY A 291 -11.26 2.24 -14.60
N GLU A 292 -12.36 2.67 -15.21
CA GLU A 292 -12.50 4.05 -15.71
C GLU A 292 -12.37 5.06 -14.59
N THR A 293 -11.63 6.12 -14.85
CA THR A 293 -11.42 7.22 -13.93
C THR A 293 -11.90 8.53 -14.52
N GLN A 294 -12.41 9.40 -13.66
CA GLN A 294 -12.78 10.76 -14.01
C GLN A 294 -12.32 11.71 -12.89
N GLU A 295 -11.79 12.86 -13.24
CA GLU A 295 -11.29 13.83 -12.28
C GLU A 295 -11.86 15.22 -12.57
N TRP A 296 -12.19 15.94 -11.49
CA TRP A 296 -12.70 17.30 -11.53
C TRP A 296 -11.81 18.20 -10.68
N ARG A 297 -11.60 19.45 -11.16
CA ARG A 297 -10.76 20.44 -10.51
C ARG A 297 -11.59 21.65 -10.13
N TRP A 298 -11.44 22.13 -8.89
CA TRP A 298 -12.04 23.40 -8.51
C TRP A 298 -11.05 24.54 -8.64
N PRO A 299 -11.55 25.78 -8.89
CA PRO A 299 -10.71 26.96 -9.05
C PRO A 299 -9.87 27.22 -7.80
N TYR A 300 -8.59 27.52 -8.02
CA TYR A 300 -7.69 27.98 -6.98
C TYR A 300 -7.79 29.48 -6.81
N ARG A 301 -8.04 29.93 -5.58
CA ARG A 301 -7.93 31.35 -5.21
C ARG A 301 -6.54 31.60 -4.65
N ALA A 302 -5.58 31.96 -5.49
CA ALA A 302 -4.28 32.41 -5.01
C ALA A 302 -4.37 33.82 -4.51
N GLU A 303 -4.06 34.06 -3.25
CA GLU A 303 -3.74 35.40 -2.78
C GLU A 303 -2.40 35.82 -3.39
N PRO A 304 -2.27 37.06 -3.93
CA PRO A 304 -1.00 37.55 -4.46
C PRO A 304 0.11 37.45 -3.40
N GLY A 305 1.16 36.66 -3.69
CA GLY A 305 2.28 36.46 -2.78
C GLY A 305 2.09 35.32 -1.76
N SER A 306 0.92 34.67 -1.71
CA SER A 306 0.74 33.48 -0.89
C SER A 306 1.34 32.26 -1.57
N PHE A 307 2.11 31.51 -0.81
CA PHE A 307 2.68 30.25 -1.20
C PHE A 307 1.93 29.14 -0.47
N ALA A 308 0.65 28.97 -0.77
CA ALA A 308 -0.10 27.91 -0.15
C ALA A 308 -0.03 26.66 -1.03
N PRO A 309 0.44 25.54 -0.52
CA PRO A 309 0.31 24.28 -1.23
C PRO A 309 -1.17 24.04 -1.48
N THR A 310 -1.51 23.83 -2.72
CA THR A 310 -2.83 23.36 -3.11
C THR A 310 -3.00 21.95 -2.58
N GLY A 311 -4.17 21.59 -2.12
CA GLY A 311 -4.42 20.21 -1.75
C GLY A 311 -5.60 19.99 -0.84
N ALA A 312 -6.24 18.88 -1.08
CA ALA A 312 -7.33 18.36 -0.29
C ALA A 312 -6.80 17.35 0.73
N ARG A 313 -6.93 17.62 2.01
CA ARG A 313 -6.46 16.71 3.07
C ARG A 313 -7.50 15.74 3.57
N THR A 314 -8.77 16.05 3.40
CA THR A 314 -9.83 15.23 3.97
C THR A 314 -10.94 15.08 2.96
N LEU A 315 -11.38 13.85 2.74
CA LEU A 315 -12.56 13.52 1.96
C LEU A 315 -13.63 12.97 2.89
N MET A 316 -14.76 13.67 2.98
CA MET A 316 -15.91 13.30 3.81
C MET A 316 -17.17 13.16 2.96
N GLY A 317 -18.02 12.26 3.33
CA GLY A 317 -19.26 11.97 2.64
C GLY A 317 -19.31 10.54 2.14
N PRO A 318 -20.20 10.21 1.21
CA PRO A 318 -21.21 11.14 0.68
C PRO A 318 -22.30 11.46 1.71
N ASP A 319 -22.96 12.63 1.58
CA ASP A 319 -24.18 12.94 2.30
C ASP A 319 -25.40 12.21 1.67
N ALA A 320 -26.58 12.43 2.22
CA ALA A 320 -27.81 11.80 1.71
C ALA A 320 -28.18 12.22 0.27
N LYS A 321 -27.60 13.30 -0.24
CA LYS A 321 -27.73 13.77 -1.63
C LYS A 321 -26.60 13.32 -2.54
N GLY A 322 -25.63 12.56 -2.01
CA GLY A 322 -24.45 12.09 -2.76
C GLY A 322 -23.32 13.10 -2.84
N ARG A 323 -23.38 14.23 -2.12
CA ARG A 323 -22.38 15.29 -2.18
C ARG A 323 -21.19 14.99 -1.28
N TRP A 324 -20.01 15.45 -1.69
CA TRP A 324 -18.73 15.26 -1.02
C TRP A 324 -18.25 16.55 -0.37
N TYR A 325 -17.62 16.43 0.78
CA TYR A 325 -17.07 17.55 1.55
C TYR A 325 -15.56 17.35 1.66
N ILE A 326 -14.82 18.29 1.12
CA ILE A 326 -13.38 18.22 0.96
C ILE A 326 -12.74 19.31 1.81
N GLY A 327 -11.92 18.92 2.80
CA GLY A 327 -11.12 19.87 3.56
C GLY A 327 -10.00 20.41 2.69
N ASN A 328 -10.03 21.69 2.38
CA ASN A 328 -8.99 22.37 1.61
C ASN A 328 -8.02 23.09 2.56
N GLN A 329 -6.82 22.55 2.71
CA GLN A 329 -5.83 23.11 3.63
C GLN A 329 -5.28 24.46 3.15
N ALA A 330 -5.08 24.59 1.86
CA ALA A 330 -4.43 25.77 1.31
C ALA A 330 -5.29 27.03 1.34
N GLN A 331 -6.61 26.85 1.32
CA GLN A 331 -7.58 27.94 1.24
C GLN A 331 -8.47 28.02 2.48
N SER A 332 -8.09 27.31 3.54
CA SER A 332 -8.79 27.37 4.84
C SER A 332 -10.31 27.25 4.72
N GLY A 333 -10.81 26.26 3.97
CA GLY A 333 -12.25 26.10 3.73
C GLY A 333 -12.69 24.68 3.50
N VAL A 334 -13.99 24.51 3.28
CA VAL A 334 -14.60 23.26 2.82
C VAL A 334 -15.08 23.47 1.40
N VAL A 335 -14.64 22.59 0.52
CA VAL A 335 -15.17 22.47 -0.83
C VAL A 335 -16.27 21.41 -0.81
N VAL A 336 -17.46 21.75 -1.27
CA VAL A 336 -18.54 20.81 -1.50
C VAL A 336 -18.57 20.46 -2.98
N PHE A 337 -18.50 19.19 -3.29
CA PHE A 337 -18.60 18.67 -4.65
C PHE A 337 -19.91 17.92 -4.82
N ASP A 338 -20.68 18.27 -5.84
CA ASP A 338 -21.89 17.56 -6.25
C ASP A 338 -21.62 16.79 -7.55
N PRO A 339 -21.48 15.46 -7.50
CA PRO A 339 -21.20 14.65 -8.68
C PRO A 339 -22.35 14.60 -9.70
N ALA A 340 -23.58 14.92 -9.29
CA ALA A 340 -24.73 14.94 -10.19
C ALA A 340 -24.71 16.14 -11.13
N THR A 341 -24.18 17.26 -10.67
CA THR A 341 -24.07 18.51 -11.46
C THR A 341 -22.62 18.82 -11.83
N GLU A 342 -21.66 18.02 -11.36
CA GLU A 342 -20.21 18.22 -11.52
C GLU A 342 -19.75 19.63 -11.05
N SER A 343 -20.42 20.16 -10.04
CA SER A 343 -20.20 21.54 -9.56
C SER A 343 -19.54 21.57 -8.18
N PHE A 344 -18.89 22.70 -7.91
CA PHE A 344 -18.21 22.94 -6.64
C PHE A 344 -18.78 24.20 -5.95
N GLU A 345 -18.93 24.10 -4.63
CA GLU A 345 -19.20 25.23 -3.74
C GLU A 345 -18.04 25.36 -2.74
N LEU A 346 -17.50 26.56 -2.58
CA LEU A 346 -16.44 26.84 -1.61
C LEU A 346 -17.05 27.56 -0.41
N HIS A 347 -16.88 26.98 0.77
CA HIS A 347 -17.33 27.53 2.05
C HIS A 347 -16.13 27.92 2.90
N ASP A 348 -15.98 29.22 3.15
CA ASP A 348 -14.97 29.74 4.05
C ASP A 348 -15.37 29.48 5.51
N PRO A 349 -14.45 29.15 6.42
CA PRO A 349 -14.76 28.96 7.83
C PRO A 349 -15.17 30.29 8.48
N PRO A 350 -16.16 30.31 9.37
CA PRO A 350 -16.52 31.50 10.12
C PRO A 350 -15.33 32.09 10.87
N GLY A 351 -14.99 33.36 10.59
CA GLY A 351 -13.95 34.11 11.29
C GLY A 351 -12.52 33.91 10.79
N GLY A 352 -12.33 33.35 9.60
CA GLY A 352 -11.01 33.08 9.03
C GLY A 352 -10.19 32.10 9.90
N GLY A 353 -9.40 31.29 9.32
CA GLY A 353 -8.53 30.36 10.04
C GLY A 353 -8.35 29.03 9.30
N GLU A 354 -7.22 28.41 9.52
CA GLU A 354 -6.85 27.15 8.90
C GLU A 354 -7.72 26.01 9.44
N MET A 355 -8.42 25.27 8.57
CA MET A 355 -9.11 24.03 8.94
C MET A 355 -8.16 22.85 8.81
N VAL A 356 -7.77 22.28 9.93
CA VAL A 356 -6.80 21.17 9.96
C VAL A 356 -7.46 19.79 9.97
N GLU A 357 -8.63 19.65 10.57
CA GLU A 357 -9.42 18.41 10.58
C GLU A 357 -10.90 18.67 10.84
N SER A 358 -11.78 18.00 10.10
CA SER A 358 -13.20 17.94 10.42
C SER A 358 -13.66 16.49 10.59
N ARG A 359 -14.36 16.23 11.69
CA ARG A 359 -15.04 14.94 11.90
C ARG A 359 -16.54 15.11 11.62
N VAL A 360 -17.03 14.40 10.62
CA VAL A 360 -18.47 14.29 10.36
C VAL A 360 -19.00 13.04 11.04
N ARG A 361 -20.00 13.18 11.90
CA ARG A 361 -20.82 12.07 12.38
C ARG A 361 -22.01 11.89 11.47
N THR A 362 -22.21 10.68 10.97
CA THR A 362 -23.16 10.31 9.92
C THR A 362 -24.63 10.31 10.31
N SER A 363 -25.03 10.75 11.49
CA SER A 363 -26.44 10.69 11.90
C SER A 363 -27.14 12.03 12.12
N THR A 364 -26.42 13.13 12.20
CA THR A 364 -27.00 14.49 12.24
C THR A 364 -25.90 15.49 11.93
N ALA A 365 -25.84 15.92 10.68
CA ALA A 365 -24.77 16.79 10.21
C ALA A 365 -24.82 18.17 10.84
N ARG A 366 -24.00 18.40 11.86
CA ARG A 366 -23.45 19.72 12.16
C ARG A 366 -21.97 19.67 11.85
N LEU A 367 -21.52 20.42 10.87
CA LEU A 367 -20.11 20.70 10.60
C LEU A 367 -19.50 21.37 11.84
N GLY A 368 -18.69 20.63 12.58
CA GLY A 368 -17.92 21.16 13.70
C GLY A 368 -16.47 21.34 13.26
N ALA A 369 -16.07 22.57 12.98
CA ALA A 369 -14.66 22.90 12.81
C ALA A 369 -13.99 23.02 14.19
N ARG A 370 -12.89 22.30 14.43
CA ARG A 370 -12.01 22.55 15.57
C ARG A 370 -10.87 23.45 15.14
N ARG A 371 -10.78 24.62 15.78
CA ARG A 371 -9.57 25.44 15.73
C ARG A 371 -8.49 24.76 16.56
N LEU A 372 -7.31 24.54 15.97
CA LEU A 372 -6.10 24.41 16.77
C LEU A 372 -5.66 25.82 17.14
N ARG A 373 -5.53 26.09 18.42
CA ARG A 373 -4.95 27.35 18.92
C ARG A 373 -3.43 27.28 18.80
N PRO A 374 -2.76 28.44 18.61
CA PRO A 374 -1.31 28.54 18.46
C PRO A 374 -0.58 27.99 19.68
#